data_ec01d622b5df218c5a7341eaa4499699
#
_entry.id   ec01d622b5df218c5a7341eaa4499699
#
_cell.length_a   1.000
_cell.length_b   1.000
_cell.length_c   1.000
_cell.angle_alpha   90.00
_cell.angle_beta   90.00
_cell.angle_gamma   90.00
#
_symmetry.space_group_name_H-M   'P 1'
#
loop_
_entity.id
_entity.type
_entity.pdbx_description
1 polymer ?
#
loop_
_entity_poly.entity_id
_entity_poly.type
_entity_poly.pdbx_seq_one_letter_code
_entity_poly.pdbx_strand_id
1 'polypeptide(L)'
;MSRNILDEAHIHPAIRARISDYRRDLVAEVQAAIAAAPEEQRPALRAQAVARLSTAAADKVVEHRLLRWVSYIEPNPRGMKRLVNAIGMTQARSLLEGRMVDFDAIVLWTILELRWPRAAAAITADPALIDAEGQGPETLQAAWRDPLFQKIAGELDEVQVRALIGTADEDDEDAETAA
;
A
#
# COMPACT_ATOMS: atom_id res chain seq x y z
N MET A 1 -3.65 32.80 -4.92
CA MET A 1 -2.65 32.72 -3.84
C MET A 1 -2.43 31.24 -3.56
N SER A 2 -1.42 30.66 -4.19
CA SER A 2 -1.05 29.24 -4.02
C SER A 2 -0.26 29.13 -2.72
N ARG A 3 -0.85 28.56 -1.68
CA ARG A 3 -0.11 28.17 -0.48
C ARG A 3 0.83 27.03 -0.85
N ASN A 4 2.11 27.30 -0.68
CA ASN A 4 3.23 26.43 -1.02
C ASN A 4 3.19 25.20 -0.06
N ILE A 5 2.96 24.01 -0.60
CA ILE A 5 2.96 22.73 0.14
C ILE A 5 4.32 22.48 0.85
N LEU A 6 5.37 23.20 0.41
CA LEU A 6 6.72 23.11 0.98
C LEU A 6 6.92 23.90 2.30
N ASP A 7 5.94 24.74 2.71
CA ASP A 7 6.04 25.50 3.96
C ASP A 7 5.63 24.69 5.21
N GLU A 8 5.15 23.47 5.04
CA GLU A 8 4.84 22.54 6.15
C GLU A 8 6.07 21.86 6.78
N ALA A 9 7.27 22.19 6.35
CA ALA A 9 8.52 21.75 6.97
C ALA A 9 8.64 22.11 8.48
N HIS A 10 7.74 22.96 8.98
CA HIS A 10 7.72 23.44 10.37
C HIS A 10 6.73 22.70 11.29
N ILE A 11 6.05 21.65 10.82
CA ILE A 11 5.22 20.85 11.74
C ILE A 11 6.16 20.08 12.69
N HIS A 12 6.01 20.37 13.98
CA HIS A 12 6.82 19.80 15.03
C HIS A 12 6.86 18.26 14.93
N PRO A 13 8.06 17.60 15.01
CA PRO A 13 8.18 16.14 14.86
C PRO A 13 7.25 15.32 15.74
N ALA A 14 6.94 15.82 16.95
CA ALA A 14 5.98 15.17 17.85
C ALA A 14 4.53 15.18 17.34
N ILE A 15 4.14 16.19 16.55
CA ILE A 15 2.80 16.26 15.95
C ILE A 15 2.74 15.29 14.76
N ARG A 16 3.84 15.18 13.97
CA ARG A 16 3.95 14.18 12.90
C ARG A 16 3.84 12.75 13.43
N ALA A 17 4.59 12.44 14.48
CA ALA A 17 4.52 11.14 15.13
C ALA A 17 3.09 10.81 15.60
N ARG A 18 2.43 11.75 16.27
CA ARG A 18 1.08 11.56 16.79
C ARG A 18 0.02 11.34 15.69
N ILE A 19 0.14 12.03 14.56
CA ILE A 19 -0.79 11.84 13.42
C ILE A 19 -0.55 10.48 12.75
N SER A 20 0.72 10.07 12.61
CA SER A 20 1.08 8.75 12.08
C SER A 20 0.59 7.61 12.97
N ASP A 21 0.77 7.74 14.29
CA ASP A 21 0.33 6.75 15.27
C ASP A 21 -1.20 6.66 15.33
N TYR A 22 -1.89 7.80 15.39
CA TYR A 22 -3.35 7.85 15.45
C TYR A 22 -4.06 7.09 14.34
N ARG A 23 -3.48 7.04 13.15
CA ARG A 23 -4.12 6.34 12.01
C ARG A 23 -3.69 4.88 11.86
N ARG A 24 -2.47 4.53 12.25
CA ARG A 24 -2.07 3.13 12.41
C ARG A 24 -3.02 2.46 13.41
N ASP A 25 -3.30 3.17 14.50
CA ASP A 25 -4.24 2.74 15.53
C ASP A 25 -5.67 2.64 14.98
N LEU A 26 -6.14 3.61 14.18
CA LEU A 26 -7.49 3.59 13.61
C LEU A 26 -7.71 2.43 12.63
N VAL A 27 -6.75 2.14 11.77
CA VAL A 27 -6.84 0.99 10.85
C VAL A 27 -6.76 -0.31 11.63
N ALA A 28 -5.87 -0.42 12.61
CA ALA A 28 -5.75 -1.58 13.48
C ALA A 28 -7.03 -1.78 14.32
N GLU A 29 -7.60 -0.72 14.87
CA GLU A 29 -8.88 -0.75 15.60
C GLU A 29 -10.04 -1.22 14.71
N VAL A 30 -10.13 -0.70 13.48
CA VAL A 30 -11.17 -1.12 12.52
C VAL A 30 -11.00 -2.59 12.14
N GLN A 31 -9.77 -3.03 11.91
CA GLN A 31 -9.48 -4.42 11.60
C GLN A 31 -9.78 -5.34 12.78
N ALA A 32 -9.39 -4.95 13.99
CA ALA A 32 -9.71 -5.69 15.20
C ALA A 32 -11.24 -5.77 15.43
N ALA A 33 -11.96 -4.67 15.17
CA ALA A 33 -13.42 -4.65 15.27
C ALA A 33 -14.09 -5.56 14.25
N ILE A 34 -13.57 -5.60 12.99
CA ILE A 34 -14.06 -6.52 11.96
C ILE A 34 -13.76 -7.97 12.34
N ALA A 35 -12.56 -8.26 12.83
CA ALA A 35 -12.17 -9.61 13.25
C ALA A 35 -13.01 -10.12 14.43
N ALA A 36 -13.32 -9.25 15.40
CA ALA A 36 -14.13 -9.59 16.57
C ALA A 36 -15.63 -9.71 16.27
N ALA A 37 -16.11 -9.18 15.14
CA ALA A 37 -17.53 -9.18 14.79
C ALA A 37 -17.98 -10.56 14.28
N PRO A 38 -19.27 -10.93 14.52
CA PRO A 38 -19.88 -12.10 13.89
C PRO A 38 -19.73 -12.05 12.37
N GLU A 39 -19.55 -13.20 11.74
CA GLU A 39 -19.26 -13.32 10.30
C GLU A 39 -20.30 -12.59 9.43
N GLU A 40 -21.57 -12.69 9.81
CA GLU A 40 -22.68 -12.03 9.12
C GLU A 40 -22.58 -10.49 9.10
N GLN A 41 -21.91 -9.88 10.09
CA GLN A 41 -21.75 -8.43 10.21
C GLN A 41 -20.48 -7.90 9.57
N ARG A 42 -19.48 -8.75 9.31
CA ARG A 42 -18.17 -8.36 8.76
C ARG A 42 -18.28 -7.62 7.43
N PRO A 43 -19.11 -8.04 6.46
CA PRO A 43 -19.23 -7.32 5.18
C PRO A 43 -19.74 -5.88 5.36
N ALA A 44 -20.73 -5.67 6.23
CA ALA A 44 -21.28 -4.34 6.50
C ALA A 44 -20.26 -3.44 7.18
N LEU A 45 -19.49 -3.95 8.14
CA LEU A 45 -18.43 -3.20 8.81
C LEU A 45 -17.28 -2.86 7.85
N ARG A 46 -16.91 -3.75 6.93
CA ARG A 46 -15.92 -3.47 5.87
C ARG A 46 -16.39 -2.34 4.96
N ALA A 47 -17.62 -2.40 4.48
CA ALA A 47 -18.21 -1.35 3.64
C ALA A 47 -18.24 0.02 4.36
N GLN A 48 -18.61 0.04 5.65
CA GLN A 48 -18.60 1.24 6.46
C GLN A 48 -17.19 1.80 6.67
N ALA A 49 -16.19 0.94 6.87
CA ALA A 49 -14.80 1.34 7.00
C ALA A 49 -14.27 1.96 5.70
N VAL A 50 -14.58 1.36 4.55
CA VAL A 50 -14.23 1.91 3.23
C VAL A 50 -14.87 3.29 3.01
N ALA A 51 -16.15 3.46 3.34
CA ALA A 51 -16.82 4.74 3.25
C ALA A 51 -16.14 5.84 4.11
N ARG A 52 -15.63 5.47 5.29
CA ARG A 52 -14.86 6.40 6.15
C ARG A 52 -13.48 6.74 5.55
N LEU A 53 -12.80 5.76 4.94
CA LEU A 53 -11.51 5.97 4.29
C LEU A 53 -11.61 6.80 3.00
N SER A 54 -12.78 6.84 2.36
CA SER A 54 -13.04 7.63 1.15
C SER A 54 -13.36 9.11 1.42
N THR A 55 -13.10 9.61 2.63
CA THR A 55 -13.36 11.01 2.97
C THR A 55 -12.17 11.92 2.67
N ALA A 56 -12.42 13.20 2.41
CA ALA A 56 -11.37 14.22 2.22
C ALA A 56 -10.42 14.34 3.43
N ALA A 57 -10.87 13.97 4.63
CA ALA A 57 -10.02 13.89 5.81
C ALA A 57 -9.03 12.73 5.71
N ALA A 58 -9.45 11.62 5.10
CA ALA A 58 -8.58 10.47 4.85
C ALA A 58 -7.48 10.81 3.84
N ASP A 59 -7.80 11.55 2.76
CA ASP A 59 -6.82 11.99 1.75
C ASP A 59 -5.71 12.83 2.37
N LYS A 60 -6.04 13.79 3.23
CA LYS A 60 -5.04 14.61 3.93
C LYS A 60 -4.09 13.78 4.81
N VAL A 61 -4.57 12.73 5.44
CA VAL A 61 -3.72 11.87 6.26
C VAL A 61 -2.83 10.98 5.41
N VAL A 62 -3.33 10.51 4.25
CA VAL A 62 -2.50 9.80 3.26
C VAL A 62 -1.39 10.72 2.77
N GLU A 63 -1.69 11.97 2.40
CA GLU A 63 -0.69 12.96 1.99
C GLU A 63 0.41 13.15 3.05
N HIS A 64 0.07 13.22 4.33
CA HIS A 64 1.05 13.32 5.42
C HIS A 64 1.94 12.08 5.56
N ARG A 65 1.38 10.89 5.42
CA ARG A 65 2.17 9.65 5.45
C ARG A 65 3.11 9.52 4.26
N LEU A 66 2.74 10.08 3.11
CA LEU A 66 3.56 10.10 1.91
C LEU A 66 4.82 10.96 2.02
N LEU A 67 4.92 11.87 3.01
CA LEU A 67 6.13 12.67 3.23
C LEU A 67 7.38 11.81 3.46
N ARG A 68 7.24 10.62 4.03
CA ARG A 68 8.33 9.64 4.17
C ARG A 68 8.86 9.20 2.80
N TRP A 69 7.99 9.12 1.81
CA TRP A 69 8.25 8.58 0.48
C TRP A 69 8.43 9.66 -0.58
N VAL A 70 8.49 10.95 -0.15
CA VAL A 70 8.56 12.09 -1.08
C VAL A 70 9.74 12.01 -2.05
N SER A 71 10.87 11.41 -1.61
CA SER A 71 12.05 11.22 -2.46
C SER A 71 11.84 10.20 -3.60
N TYR A 72 10.82 9.36 -3.50
CA TYR A 72 10.46 8.36 -4.51
C TYR A 72 9.37 8.87 -5.47
N ILE A 73 8.74 10.00 -5.15
CA ILE A 73 7.59 10.55 -5.85
C ILE A 73 8.05 11.74 -6.68
N GLU A 74 7.63 11.79 -7.94
CA GLU A 74 7.88 12.97 -8.77
C GLU A 74 7.17 14.19 -8.18
N PRO A 75 7.84 15.36 -8.10
CA PRO A 75 7.26 16.59 -7.58
C PRO A 75 6.25 17.20 -8.58
N ASN A 76 5.20 16.45 -8.89
CA ASN A 76 4.14 16.80 -9.82
C ASN A 76 2.79 16.70 -9.12
N PRO A 77 2.03 17.80 -8.93
CA PRO A 77 0.75 17.79 -8.23
C PRO A 77 -0.27 16.81 -8.82
N ARG A 78 -0.27 16.62 -10.14
CA ARG A 78 -1.15 15.65 -10.82
C ARG A 78 -0.73 14.21 -10.53
N GLY A 79 0.56 13.93 -10.53
CA GLY A 79 1.13 12.63 -10.16
C GLY A 79 0.83 12.28 -8.71
N MET A 80 1.02 13.25 -7.80
CA MET A 80 0.70 13.08 -6.37
C MET A 80 -0.78 12.73 -6.16
N LYS A 81 -1.70 13.46 -6.82
CA LYS A 81 -3.14 13.16 -6.71
C LYS A 81 -3.49 11.77 -7.24
N ARG A 82 -2.87 11.35 -8.35
CA ARG A 82 -3.04 9.98 -8.88
C ARG A 82 -2.54 8.93 -7.88
N LEU A 83 -1.39 9.16 -7.28
CA LEU A 83 -0.80 8.26 -6.29
C LEU A 83 -1.71 8.13 -5.06
N VAL A 84 -2.16 9.26 -4.48
CA VAL A 84 -3.09 9.26 -3.32
C VAL A 84 -4.36 8.49 -3.62
N ASN A 85 -4.97 8.72 -4.79
CA ASN A 85 -6.16 8.00 -5.22
C ASN A 85 -5.89 6.50 -5.38
N ALA A 86 -4.77 6.11 -6.02
CA ALA A 86 -4.43 4.71 -6.23
C ALA A 86 -4.18 3.99 -4.89
N ILE A 87 -3.44 4.61 -3.96
CA ILE A 87 -3.24 4.08 -2.60
C ILE A 87 -4.59 3.88 -1.89
N GLY A 88 -5.48 4.88 -1.95
CA GLY A 88 -6.82 4.78 -1.34
C GLY A 88 -7.64 3.64 -1.93
N MET A 89 -7.59 3.43 -3.23
CA MET A 89 -8.27 2.31 -3.91
C MET A 89 -7.70 0.95 -3.51
N THR A 90 -6.38 0.80 -3.50
CA THR A 90 -5.71 -0.45 -3.08
C THR A 90 -6.03 -0.77 -1.62
N GLN A 91 -5.97 0.23 -0.74
CA GLN A 91 -6.32 0.07 0.68
C GLN A 91 -7.79 -0.33 0.87
N ALA A 92 -8.70 0.31 0.13
CA ALA A 92 -10.12 -0.01 0.19
C ALA A 92 -10.41 -1.44 -0.31
N ARG A 93 -9.77 -1.84 -1.41
CA ARG A 93 -9.86 -3.19 -1.96
C ARG A 93 -9.37 -4.24 -0.96
N SER A 94 -8.16 -4.05 -0.41
CA SER A 94 -7.59 -4.98 0.58
C SER A 94 -8.50 -5.14 1.80
N LEU A 95 -9.09 -4.03 2.27
CA LEU A 95 -10.03 -4.05 3.39
C LEU A 95 -11.33 -4.81 3.06
N LEU A 96 -11.90 -4.62 1.85
CA LEU A 96 -13.09 -5.33 1.39
C LEU A 96 -12.85 -6.83 1.28
N GLU A 97 -11.68 -7.22 0.78
CA GLU A 97 -11.27 -8.61 0.63
C GLU A 97 -10.80 -9.24 1.97
N GLY A 98 -10.75 -8.45 3.06
CA GLY A 98 -10.35 -8.91 4.38
C GLY A 98 -8.86 -9.13 4.54
N ARG A 99 -8.05 -8.61 3.61
CA ARG A 99 -6.59 -8.76 3.62
C ARG A 99 -5.93 -7.74 4.53
N MET A 100 -4.98 -8.20 5.32
CA MET A 100 -4.14 -7.37 6.19
C MET A 100 -2.88 -6.99 5.42
N VAL A 101 -2.87 -5.82 4.80
CA VAL A 101 -1.71 -5.32 4.06
C VAL A 101 -1.13 -4.10 4.75
N ASP A 102 0.20 -4.09 4.91
CA ASP A 102 0.88 -2.93 5.47
C ASP A 102 0.76 -1.71 4.57
N PHE A 103 0.57 -0.53 5.18
CA PHE A 103 0.39 0.70 4.42
C PHE A 103 1.64 1.08 3.63
N ASP A 104 2.82 0.88 4.19
CA ASP A 104 4.07 1.23 3.51
C ASP A 104 4.28 0.32 2.30
N ALA A 105 3.92 -0.96 2.39
CA ALA A 105 3.91 -1.88 1.25
C ALA A 105 2.91 -1.43 0.16
N ILE A 106 1.70 -0.97 0.53
CA ILE A 106 0.74 -0.41 -0.42
C ILE A 106 1.34 0.79 -1.17
N VAL A 107 2.01 1.70 -0.45
CA VAL A 107 2.64 2.90 -1.06
C VAL A 107 3.73 2.51 -2.03
N LEU A 108 4.67 1.65 -1.60
CA LEU A 108 5.80 1.21 -2.43
C LEU A 108 5.33 0.48 -3.68
N TRP A 109 4.40 -0.45 -3.52
CA TRP A 109 3.80 -1.17 -4.64
C TRP A 109 3.10 -0.23 -5.62
N THR A 110 2.30 0.72 -5.11
CA THR A 110 1.62 1.70 -5.97
C THR A 110 2.60 2.57 -6.74
N ILE A 111 3.75 2.93 -6.15
CA ILE A 111 4.81 3.66 -6.85
C ILE A 111 5.41 2.78 -7.96
N LEU A 112 5.67 1.47 -7.69
CA LEU A 112 6.14 0.53 -8.70
C LEU A 112 5.18 0.42 -9.88
N GLU A 113 3.89 0.24 -9.63
CA GLU A 113 2.86 0.15 -10.67
C GLU A 113 2.78 1.42 -11.54
N LEU A 114 2.91 2.60 -10.93
CA LEU A 114 2.81 3.86 -11.65
C LEU A 114 4.06 4.18 -12.48
N ARG A 115 5.24 3.81 -12.01
CA ARG A 115 6.52 4.16 -12.69
C ARG A 115 7.02 3.06 -13.61
N TRP A 116 6.85 1.79 -13.25
CA TRP A 116 7.32 0.63 -13.99
C TRP A 116 6.19 -0.40 -14.20
N PRO A 117 5.11 -0.03 -14.88
CA PRO A 117 3.91 -0.87 -14.98
C PRO A 117 4.17 -2.25 -15.59
N ARG A 118 5.15 -2.36 -16.49
CA ARG A 118 5.53 -3.66 -17.09
C ARG A 118 6.32 -4.55 -16.14
N ALA A 119 7.18 -3.96 -15.31
CA ALA A 119 7.89 -4.70 -14.27
C ALA A 119 6.91 -5.14 -13.16
N ALA A 120 6.02 -4.25 -12.72
CA ALA A 120 4.97 -4.58 -11.77
C ALA A 120 4.06 -5.71 -12.28
N ALA A 121 3.68 -5.69 -13.57
CA ALA A 121 2.90 -6.77 -14.17
C ALA A 121 3.65 -8.11 -14.18
N ALA A 122 4.98 -8.11 -14.40
CA ALA A 122 5.79 -9.32 -14.32
C ALA A 122 5.84 -9.89 -12.88
N ILE A 123 6.02 -9.02 -11.89
CA ILE A 123 6.01 -9.39 -10.47
C ILE A 123 4.61 -9.86 -10.03
N THR A 124 3.53 -9.24 -10.54
CA THR A 124 2.16 -9.72 -10.29
C THR A 124 1.94 -11.14 -10.82
N ALA A 125 2.54 -11.49 -11.96
CA ALA A 125 2.44 -12.83 -12.54
C ALA A 125 3.28 -13.86 -11.78
N ASP A 126 4.41 -13.44 -11.20
CA ASP A 126 5.30 -14.27 -10.39
C ASP A 126 5.90 -13.41 -9.26
N PRO A 127 5.27 -13.42 -8.06
CA PRO A 127 5.70 -12.61 -6.91
C PRO A 127 7.12 -12.88 -6.43
N ALA A 128 7.65 -14.09 -6.63
CA ALA A 128 9.02 -14.42 -6.25
C ALA A 128 10.08 -13.59 -7.00
N LEU A 129 9.71 -12.99 -8.14
CA LEU A 129 10.59 -12.11 -8.90
C LEU A 129 10.94 -10.80 -8.18
N ILE A 130 10.23 -10.43 -7.11
CA ILE A 130 10.58 -9.24 -6.30
C ILE A 130 11.90 -9.45 -5.55
N ASP A 131 12.20 -10.69 -5.14
CA ASP A 131 13.41 -11.06 -4.40
C ASP A 131 14.51 -11.56 -5.34
N ALA A 132 14.21 -11.71 -6.65
CA ALA A 132 15.10 -12.26 -7.66
C ALA A 132 15.75 -11.16 -8.52
N GLU A 133 16.68 -10.38 -7.94
CA GLU A 133 17.36 -9.28 -8.62
C GLU A 133 17.97 -9.72 -9.97
N GLY A 134 17.64 -8.98 -11.02
CA GLY A 134 18.17 -9.21 -12.36
C GLY A 134 17.58 -10.42 -13.10
N GLN A 135 16.64 -11.14 -12.51
CA GLN A 135 15.94 -12.26 -13.14
C GLN A 135 14.62 -11.82 -13.78
N GLY A 136 13.96 -12.75 -14.49
CA GLY A 136 12.67 -12.53 -15.12
C GLY A 136 12.74 -11.89 -16.51
N PRO A 137 11.61 -11.36 -17.00
CA PRO A 137 11.50 -10.75 -18.33
C PRO A 137 12.42 -9.54 -18.51
N GLU A 138 12.79 -9.24 -19.75
CA GLU A 138 13.68 -8.11 -20.11
C GLU A 138 13.19 -6.76 -19.53
N THR A 139 11.87 -6.56 -19.47
CA THR A 139 11.27 -5.35 -18.91
C THR A 139 11.53 -5.19 -17.41
N LEU A 140 11.55 -6.30 -16.67
CA LEU A 140 11.89 -6.33 -15.25
C LEU A 140 13.41 -6.16 -15.06
N GLN A 141 14.22 -6.85 -15.85
CA GLN A 141 15.68 -6.68 -15.83
C GLN A 141 16.09 -5.23 -16.15
N ALA A 142 15.38 -4.56 -17.06
CA ALA A 142 15.59 -3.15 -17.34
C ALA A 142 15.24 -2.26 -16.15
N ALA A 143 14.17 -2.58 -15.43
CA ALA A 143 13.78 -1.86 -14.21
C ALA A 143 14.81 -2.05 -13.08
N TRP A 144 15.38 -3.24 -12.92
CA TRP A 144 16.47 -3.52 -11.96
C TRP A 144 17.74 -2.71 -12.19
N ARG A 145 17.93 -2.09 -13.36
CA ARG A 145 19.03 -1.14 -13.63
C ARG A 145 18.78 0.26 -13.08
N ASP A 146 17.55 0.58 -12.69
CA ASP A 146 17.19 1.86 -12.09
C ASP A 146 17.43 1.79 -10.57
N PRO A 147 18.33 2.62 -10.00
CA PRO A 147 18.63 2.63 -8.56
C PRO A 147 17.40 2.90 -7.69
N LEU A 148 16.41 3.64 -8.21
CA LEU A 148 15.18 3.90 -7.48
C LEU A 148 14.28 2.67 -7.43
N PHE A 149 14.22 1.91 -8.53
CA PHE A 149 13.51 0.62 -8.55
C PHE A 149 14.12 -0.34 -7.53
N GLN A 150 15.45 -0.52 -7.56
CA GLN A 150 16.18 -1.39 -6.62
C GLN A 150 15.85 -1.03 -5.16
N LYS A 151 15.86 0.27 -4.86
CA LYS A 151 15.59 0.75 -3.51
C LYS A 151 14.16 0.47 -3.06
N ILE A 152 13.17 0.64 -3.95
CA ILE A 152 11.76 0.37 -3.65
C ILE A 152 11.51 -1.14 -3.56
N ALA A 153 12.01 -1.91 -4.52
CA ALA A 153 11.87 -3.36 -4.54
C ALA A 153 12.53 -4.02 -3.33
N GLY A 154 13.70 -3.52 -2.90
CA GLY A 154 14.40 -4.03 -1.71
C GLY A 154 13.72 -3.72 -0.36
N GLU A 155 12.67 -2.89 -0.35
CA GLU A 155 11.82 -2.66 0.83
C GLU A 155 10.52 -3.50 0.79
N LEU A 156 10.33 -4.32 -0.25
CA LEU A 156 9.21 -5.24 -0.42
C LEU A 156 9.72 -6.68 -0.46
N ASP A 157 8.95 -7.61 0.04
CA ASP A 157 9.21 -9.05 -0.08
C ASP A 157 8.05 -9.77 -0.81
N GLU A 158 8.27 -11.03 -1.17
CA GLU A 158 7.28 -11.86 -1.84
C GLU A 158 5.97 -11.97 -1.07
N VAL A 159 6.03 -12.11 0.27
CA VAL A 159 4.85 -12.24 1.13
C VAL A 159 3.99 -10.99 1.09
N GLN A 160 4.64 -9.82 1.17
CA GLN A 160 3.95 -8.53 1.06
C GLN A 160 3.31 -8.35 -0.31
N VAL A 161 4.02 -8.73 -1.39
CA VAL A 161 3.49 -8.66 -2.75
C VAL A 161 2.30 -9.60 -2.93
N ARG A 162 2.38 -10.85 -2.47
CA ARG A 162 1.24 -11.80 -2.48
C ARG A 162 0.03 -11.25 -1.74
N ALA A 163 0.23 -10.67 -0.56
CA ALA A 163 -0.84 -10.03 0.20
C ALA A 163 -1.45 -8.83 -0.55
N LEU A 164 -0.65 -8.04 -1.27
CA LEU A 164 -1.10 -6.89 -2.06
C LEU A 164 -1.96 -7.30 -3.26
N ILE A 165 -1.55 -8.33 -4.01
CA ILE A 165 -2.24 -8.78 -5.23
C ILE A 165 -3.41 -9.73 -4.95
N GLY A 166 -3.48 -10.31 -3.76
CA GLY A 166 -4.59 -11.18 -3.35
C GLY A 166 -4.41 -12.65 -3.75
N THR A 167 -3.18 -13.09 -3.99
CA THR A 167 -2.80 -14.50 -4.16
C THR A 167 -2.30 -15.08 -2.83
N ALA A 168 -2.96 -14.76 -1.71
CA ALA A 168 -2.66 -15.39 -0.43
C ALA A 168 -3.05 -16.88 -0.50
N ASP A 169 -2.09 -17.70 -0.21
CA ASP A 169 -2.04 -19.15 -0.09
C ASP A 169 -3.38 -19.90 -0.21
N GLU A 170 -3.63 -20.47 -1.39
CA GLU A 170 -4.54 -21.59 -1.57
C GLU A 170 -3.93 -22.90 -1.00
N ASP A 171 -2.66 -22.85 -0.54
CA ASP A 171 -1.89 -24.03 -0.13
C ASP A 171 -2.15 -24.50 1.33
N ASP A 172 -2.84 -23.72 2.17
CA ASP A 172 -3.10 -24.09 3.58
C ASP A 172 -4.44 -24.83 3.80
N GLU A 173 -5.38 -24.82 2.83
CA GLU A 173 -6.65 -25.57 2.99
C GLU A 173 -6.51 -27.07 2.72
N ASP A 174 -5.50 -27.50 1.97
CA ASP A 174 -5.32 -28.94 1.67
C ASP A 174 -4.61 -29.73 2.79
N ALA A 175 -3.97 -29.05 3.75
CA ALA A 175 -3.28 -29.71 4.85
C ALA A 175 -4.21 -30.13 6.00
N GLU A 176 -5.36 -29.49 6.19
CA GLU A 176 -6.29 -29.80 7.28
C GLU A 176 -7.31 -30.91 6.93
N THR A 177 -7.44 -31.26 5.63
CA THR A 177 -8.38 -32.30 5.18
C THR A 177 -7.76 -33.71 5.17
N ALA A 178 -6.46 -33.83 5.47
CA ALA A 178 -5.71 -35.12 5.42
C ALA A 178 -5.38 -35.70 6.80
N ALA A 179 -5.93 -35.16 7.88
CA ALA A 179 -5.80 -35.67 9.25
C ALA A 179 -7.17 -36.12 9.80
#